data_2dcc1cc78c119018729f9ba79946b15f
#
_entry.id   2dcc1cc78c119018729f9ba79946b15f
#
_cell.length_a   1.000
_cell.length_b   1.000
_cell.length_c   1.000
_cell.angle_alpha   90.00
_cell.angle_beta   90.00
_cell.angle_gamma   90.00
#
_symmetry.space_group_name_H-M   'P 1'
#
loop_
_entity.id
_entity.type
_entity.pdbx_description
1 polymer ?
#
loop_
_entity_poly.entity_id
_entity_poly.type
_entity_poly.pdbx_seq_one_letter_code
_entity_poly.pdbx_strand_id
1 'polypeptide(L)'
;MLSRWGVVAFGSSLDQVGLFGKTPSDIALPLSVMSGVDFYDDTSVDFPAKEELKAETLSGLKPYTDFDKLKIAIPKQFMQNEGMDAEVLKVFEDTKEWFISKGATVDIVDLPILDTSIAAYYVIALSEAASNLSRFDGIRYGSRQDPGEGYDELYIKTRSEGFGPEVKRRIVIGNYVLSEQFSGDCYKKAMSVRARMQSEISKLYETYDLIISPVCPTAAFKLGQKVDDPMAMYLSDMFTIFVNLSRTCAMSVPAGFKSPDESGTKLPVGVQFAGPMFSEKKLLNIAQAFEEDHPNQATGMEG
;
A
#
# COMPACT_ATOMS: atom_id res chain seq x y z
N MET A 1 -6.28 -8.61 -11.01
CA MET A 1 -5.76 -9.91 -10.53
C MET A 1 -6.62 -10.46 -9.40
N LEU A 2 -6.75 -9.82 -8.26
CA LEU A 2 -7.77 -10.13 -7.24
C LEU A 2 -9.02 -9.29 -7.51
N SER A 3 -10.20 -9.93 -7.50
CA SER A 3 -11.47 -9.24 -7.71
C SER A 3 -11.81 -8.31 -6.56
N ARG A 4 -12.42 -7.17 -6.87
CA ARG A 4 -12.98 -6.22 -5.90
C ARG A 4 -14.49 -6.36 -5.75
N TRP A 5 -15.10 -7.35 -6.41
CA TRP A 5 -16.52 -7.60 -6.31
C TRP A 5 -16.94 -7.85 -4.85
N GLY A 6 -17.92 -7.10 -4.37
CA GLY A 6 -18.37 -7.15 -2.97
C GLY A 6 -17.62 -6.21 -2.02
N VAL A 7 -16.55 -5.56 -2.46
CA VAL A 7 -15.85 -4.54 -1.68
C VAL A 7 -16.59 -3.21 -1.78
N VAL A 8 -16.83 -2.55 -0.65
CA VAL A 8 -17.38 -1.19 -0.63
C VAL A 8 -16.36 -0.23 -1.20
N ALA A 9 -16.70 0.44 -2.32
CA ALA A 9 -15.80 1.36 -2.98
C ALA A 9 -15.51 2.59 -2.11
N PHE A 10 -14.23 2.86 -1.84
CA PHE A 10 -13.73 4.08 -1.23
C PHE A 10 -13.05 4.95 -2.30
N GLY A 11 -11.93 4.53 -2.84
CA GLY A 11 -11.24 5.17 -3.95
C GLY A 11 -11.20 4.24 -5.16
N SER A 12 -12.14 4.34 -6.08
CA SER A 12 -12.36 3.36 -7.16
C SER A 12 -11.12 3.07 -8.01
N SER A 13 -10.20 4.04 -8.15
CA SER A 13 -8.96 3.89 -8.89
C SER A 13 -7.77 3.42 -8.02
N LEU A 14 -7.98 3.27 -6.71
CA LEU A 14 -6.93 2.98 -5.71
C LEU A 14 -7.24 1.75 -4.87
N ASP A 15 -8.54 1.38 -4.71
CA ASP A 15 -8.95 0.23 -3.90
C ASP A 15 -8.32 -1.06 -4.45
N GLN A 16 -7.73 -1.84 -3.55
CA GLN A 16 -7.09 -3.11 -3.87
C GLN A 16 -7.37 -4.13 -2.78
N VAL A 17 -7.57 -5.37 -3.18
CA VAL A 17 -7.62 -6.52 -2.27
C VAL A 17 -6.20 -7.00 -2.04
N GLY A 18 -5.78 -7.06 -0.79
CA GLY A 18 -4.46 -7.55 -0.36
C GLY A 18 -4.58 -8.79 0.52
N LEU A 19 -3.46 -9.47 0.70
CA LEU A 19 -3.36 -10.68 1.50
C LEU A 19 -2.41 -10.43 2.67
N PHE A 20 -2.74 -10.96 3.83
CA PHE A 20 -1.89 -10.99 5.01
C PHE A 20 -1.58 -12.43 5.38
N GLY A 21 -0.34 -12.70 5.73
CA GLY A 21 0.13 -14.01 6.16
C GLY A 21 1.35 -13.85 7.09
N LYS A 22 1.70 -14.88 7.80
CA LYS A 22 2.91 -14.91 8.64
C LYS A 22 4.16 -15.18 7.81
N THR A 23 4.00 -15.91 6.72
CA THR A 23 5.10 -16.30 5.82
C THR A 23 4.74 -15.96 4.37
N PRO A 24 5.72 -15.87 3.45
CA PRO A 24 5.47 -15.76 2.03
C PRO A 24 4.61 -16.90 1.47
N SER A 25 4.78 -18.11 1.99
CA SER A 25 3.97 -19.27 1.62
C SER A 25 2.49 -19.12 2.01
N ASP A 26 2.19 -18.53 3.17
CA ASP A 26 0.81 -18.24 3.60
C ASP A 26 0.12 -17.25 2.65
N ILE A 27 0.87 -16.36 2.01
CA ILE A 27 0.36 -15.39 1.03
C ILE A 27 0.25 -16.05 -0.36
N ALA A 28 1.23 -16.86 -0.74
CA ALA A 28 1.29 -17.50 -2.05
C ALA A 28 0.09 -18.43 -2.29
N LEU A 29 -0.31 -19.19 -1.28
CA LEU A 29 -1.43 -20.13 -1.39
C LEU A 29 -2.77 -19.44 -1.72
N PRO A 30 -3.29 -18.51 -0.93
CA PRO A 30 -4.53 -17.82 -1.26
C PRO A 30 -4.40 -16.99 -2.55
N LEU A 31 -3.24 -16.38 -2.83
CA LEU A 31 -3.01 -15.68 -4.08
C LEU A 31 -3.20 -16.60 -5.29
N SER A 32 -2.64 -17.80 -5.27
CA SER A 32 -2.75 -18.78 -6.35
C SER A 32 -4.18 -19.27 -6.59
N VAL A 33 -5.03 -19.24 -5.56
CA VAL A 33 -6.43 -19.69 -5.64
C VAL A 33 -7.36 -18.54 -6.03
N MET A 34 -7.18 -17.37 -5.42
CA MET A 34 -8.09 -16.21 -5.56
C MET A 34 -7.82 -15.40 -6.82
N SER A 35 -6.61 -15.49 -7.42
CA SER A 35 -6.27 -14.70 -8.59
C SER A 35 -7.00 -15.20 -9.84
N GLY A 36 -7.32 -14.28 -10.75
CA GLY A 36 -7.94 -14.56 -12.03
C GLY A 36 -8.91 -13.45 -12.45
N VAL A 37 -9.53 -13.64 -13.61
CA VAL A 37 -10.58 -12.78 -14.12
C VAL A 37 -11.89 -13.09 -13.40
N ASP A 38 -12.57 -12.03 -12.95
CA ASP A 38 -13.93 -12.10 -12.41
C ASP A 38 -14.88 -11.35 -13.36
N PHE A 39 -15.91 -12.03 -13.83
CA PHE A 39 -16.91 -11.45 -14.72
C PHE A 39 -17.65 -10.26 -14.13
N TYR A 40 -17.73 -10.17 -12.79
CA TYR A 40 -18.41 -9.09 -12.09
C TYR A 40 -17.51 -7.90 -11.76
N ASP A 41 -16.19 -7.97 -12.05
CA ASP A 41 -15.24 -6.89 -11.87
C ASP A 41 -14.44 -6.64 -13.16
N ASP A 42 -14.86 -5.66 -13.95
CA ASP A 42 -14.20 -5.26 -15.21
C ASP A 42 -12.74 -4.79 -15.02
N THR A 43 -12.32 -4.54 -13.77
CA THR A 43 -10.93 -4.18 -13.48
C THR A 43 -10.06 -5.40 -13.18
N SER A 44 -10.68 -6.57 -13.03
CA SER A 44 -9.94 -7.81 -12.84
C SER A 44 -9.25 -8.23 -14.14
N VAL A 45 -8.05 -8.75 -13.99
CA VAL A 45 -7.23 -9.23 -15.11
C VAL A 45 -6.64 -10.57 -14.76
N ASP A 46 -6.28 -11.34 -15.78
CA ASP A 46 -5.63 -12.61 -15.56
C ASP A 46 -4.23 -12.43 -14.95
N PHE A 47 -3.82 -13.41 -14.15
CA PHE A 47 -2.50 -13.44 -13.55
C PHE A 47 -1.62 -14.42 -14.33
N PRO A 48 -0.65 -13.94 -15.14
CA PRO A 48 0.12 -14.79 -16.04
C PRO A 48 0.87 -15.92 -15.33
N ALA A 49 1.33 -15.71 -14.12
CA ALA A 49 2.07 -16.69 -13.32
C ALA A 49 1.20 -17.55 -12.40
N LYS A 50 -0.14 -17.50 -12.52
CA LYS A 50 -1.08 -18.18 -11.61
C LYS A 50 -0.82 -19.67 -11.48
N GLU A 51 -0.79 -20.39 -12.58
CA GLU A 51 -0.64 -21.87 -12.56
C GLU A 51 0.77 -22.27 -12.09
N GLU A 52 1.79 -21.50 -12.45
CA GLU A 52 3.15 -21.73 -11.98
C GLU A 52 3.25 -21.49 -10.47
N LEU A 53 2.69 -20.38 -9.96
CA LEU A 53 2.66 -20.08 -8.53
C LEU A 53 1.90 -21.17 -7.76
N LYS A 54 0.76 -21.63 -8.28
CA LYS A 54 -0.02 -22.71 -7.68
C LYS A 54 0.75 -24.02 -7.57
N ALA A 55 1.40 -24.43 -8.65
CA ALA A 55 2.21 -25.64 -8.67
C ALA A 55 3.39 -25.54 -7.69
N GLU A 56 4.05 -24.40 -7.65
CA GLU A 56 5.17 -24.13 -6.74
C GLU A 56 4.71 -24.11 -5.27
N THR A 57 3.60 -23.46 -4.97
CA THR A 57 3.07 -23.40 -3.61
C THR A 57 2.69 -24.77 -3.05
N LEU A 58 2.13 -25.64 -3.89
CA LEU A 58 1.79 -27.02 -3.50
C LEU A 58 3.01 -27.92 -3.24
N SER A 59 4.16 -27.61 -3.85
CA SER A 59 5.43 -28.34 -3.67
C SER A 59 6.38 -27.68 -2.66
N GLY A 60 6.01 -26.56 -2.09
CA GLY A 60 6.84 -25.66 -1.30
C GLY A 60 7.30 -24.45 -2.13
N LEU A 61 7.01 -23.24 -1.64
CA LEU A 61 7.44 -22.02 -2.29
C LEU A 61 8.98 -21.98 -2.34
N LYS A 62 9.52 -21.73 -3.53
CA LYS A 62 10.97 -21.74 -3.76
C LYS A 62 11.60 -20.39 -3.40
N PRO A 63 12.74 -20.38 -2.71
CA PRO A 63 13.50 -19.16 -2.55
C PRO A 63 14.09 -18.69 -3.88
N TYR A 64 14.21 -17.38 -4.05
CA TYR A 64 14.90 -16.78 -5.18
C TYR A 64 16.40 -17.08 -5.11
N THR A 65 17.04 -17.40 -6.24
CA THR A 65 18.44 -17.83 -6.30
C THR A 65 19.34 -16.97 -7.19
N ASP A 66 18.78 -16.30 -8.21
CA ASP A 66 19.53 -15.58 -9.24
C ASP A 66 19.89 -14.14 -8.82
N PHE A 67 20.34 -13.95 -7.59
CA PHE A 67 20.61 -12.62 -7.04
C PHE A 67 21.70 -11.85 -7.82
N ASP A 68 22.63 -12.52 -8.45
CA ASP A 68 23.67 -11.92 -9.31
C ASP A 68 23.11 -11.19 -10.54
N LYS A 69 21.87 -11.49 -10.92
CA LYS A 69 21.13 -10.85 -12.02
C LYS A 69 20.13 -9.80 -11.51
N LEU A 70 19.89 -9.76 -10.20
CA LEU A 70 18.86 -8.90 -9.61
C LEU A 70 19.38 -7.46 -9.50
N LYS A 71 18.63 -6.53 -10.09
CA LYS A 71 18.93 -5.09 -10.01
C LYS A 71 17.87 -4.39 -9.18
N ILE A 72 18.28 -3.69 -8.16
CA ILE A 72 17.43 -3.04 -7.17
C ILE A 72 17.65 -1.54 -7.19
N ALA A 73 16.56 -0.79 -7.27
CA ALA A 73 16.59 0.66 -7.14
C ALA A 73 16.16 1.08 -5.73
N ILE A 74 16.88 2.02 -5.14
CA ILE A 74 16.46 2.73 -3.93
C ILE A 74 16.28 4.20 -4.29
N PRO A 75 15.06 4.73 -4.34
CA PRO A 75 14.86 6.16 -4.51
C PRO A 75 15.50 6.96 -3.38
N LYS A 76 16.37 7.93 -3.70
CA LYS A 76 17.02 8.77 -2.68
C LYS A 76 16.01 9.53 -1.82
N GLN A 77 14.82 9.82 -2.36
CA GLN A 77 13.72 10.46 -1.66
C GLN A 77 13.25 9.65 -0.44
N PHE A 78 13.45 8.33 -0.46
CA PHE A 78 13.12 7.45 0.67
C PHE A 78 14.21 7.43 1.76
N MET A 79 15.42 7.92 1.46
CA MET A 79 16.55 7.94 2.37
C MET A 79 16.70 9.27 3.14
N GLN A 80 16.08 10.36 2.65
CA GLN A 80 16.35 11.73 3.12
C GLN A 80 15.19 12.33 3.94
N ASN A 81 14.34 11.50 4.53
CA ASN A 81 13.16 11.99 5.22
C ASN A 81 13.44 12.42 6.67
N GLU A 82 13.25 13.70 6.95
CA GLU A 82 13.13 14.20 8.31
C GLU A 82 12.00 13.45 9.04
N GLY A 83 12.28 12.95 10.24
CA GLY A 83 11.31 12.20 11.05
C GLY A 83 11.36 10.68 10.89
N MET A 84 12.29 10.13 10.12
CA MET A 84 12.53 8.69 10.09
C MET A 84 13.22 8.24 11.40
N ASP A 85 12.70 7.20 12.00
CA ASP A 85 13.31 6.55 13.16
C ASP A 85 14.64 5.91 12.76
N ALA A 86 15.70 6.19 13.52
CA ALA A 86 17.04 5.68 13.23
C ALA A 86 17.13 4.14 13.26
N GLU A 87 16.31 3.47 14.07
CA GLU A 87 16.27 2.01 14.12
C GLU A 87 15.53 1.43 12.90
N VAL A 88 14.50 2.11 12.40
CA VAL A 88 13.84 1.73 11.13
C VAL A 88 14.82 1.89 9.98
N LEU A 89 15.56 3.00 9.94
CA LEU A 89 16.59 3.21 8.93
C LEU A 89 17.66 2.12 8.99
N LYS A 90 18.10 1.75 10.21
CA LYS A 90 19.10 0.69 10.39
C LYS A 90 18.60 -0.65 9.83
N VAL A 91 17.37 -1.05 10.13
CA VAL A 91 16.77 -2.29 9.60
C VAL A 91 16.71 -2.26 8.07
N PHE A 92 16.39 -1.11 7.50
CA PHE A 92 16.39 -0.93 6.05
C PHE A 92 17.80 -1.06 5.44
N GLU A 93 18.82 -0.42 6.05
CA GLU A 93 20.22 -0.55 5.62
C GLU A 93 20.71 -2.00 5.77
N ASP A 94 20.40 -2.68 6.87
CA ASP A 94 20.74 -4.10 7.06
C ASP A 94 20.12 -4.98 5.95
N THR A 95 18.88 -4.68 5.53
CA THR A 95 18.22 -5.37 4.42
C THR A 95 18.90 -5.09 3.08
N LYS A 96 19.31 -3.84 2.82
CA LYS A 96 20.09 -3.46 1.63
C LYS A 96 21.41 -4.24 1.57
N GLU A 97 22.14 -4.29 2.68
CA GLU A 97 23.41 -5.02 2.76
C GLU A 97 23.21 -6.54 2.55
N TRP A 98 22.08 -7.10 3.01
CA TRP A 98 21.74 -8.48 2.72
C TRP A 98 21.62 -8.73 1.21
N PHE A 99 20.92 -7.89 0.46
CA PHE A 99 20.82 -8.03 -1.00
C PHE A 99 22.22 -7.97 -1.67
N ILE A 100 23.05 -7.02 -1.25
CA ILE A 100 24.41 -6.88 -1.76
C ILE A 100 25.24 -8.14 -1.45
N SER A 101 25.12 -8.69 -0.25
CA SER A 101 25.84 -9.91 0.16
C SER A 101 25.42 -11.14 -0.65
N LYS A 102 24.19 -11.17 -1.15
CA LYS A 102 23.68 -12.22 -2.07
C LYS A 102 24.15 -12.01 -3.51
N GLY A 103 24.77 -10.89 -3.85
CA GLY A 103 25.28 -10.57 -5.18
C GLY A 103 24.39 -9.65 -6.00
N ALA A 104 23.30 -9.14 -5.46
CA ALA A 104 22.42 -8.20 -6.17
C ALA A 104 23.12 -6.84 -6.38
N THR A 105 22.81 -6.21 -7.51
CA THR A 105 23.20 -4.82 -7.77
C THR A 105 22.16 -3.89 -7.12
N VAL A 106 22.61 -2.99 -6.24
CA VAL A 106 21.72 -2.03 -5.56
C VAL A 106 22.18 -0.62 -5.84
N ASP A 107 21.34 0.15 -6.52
CA ASP A 107 21.64 1.53 -6.92
C ASP A 107 20.71 2.53 -6.23
N ILE A 108 21.26 3.66 -5.80
CA ILE A 108 20.48 4.81 -5.34
C ILE A 108 20.12 5.65 -6.56
N VAL A 109 18.81 5.82 -6.81
CA VAL A 109 18.30 6.53 -7.98
C VAL A 109 17.58 7.82 -7.57
N ASP A 110 17.65 8.84 -8.43
CA ASP A 110 16.90 10.08 -8.23
C ASP A 110 15.54 9.99 -8.92
N LEU A 111 14.45 10.05 -8.14
CA LEU A 111 13.09 9.95 -8.63
C LEU A 111 12.19 11.07 -8.03
N PRO A 112 12.41 12.34 -8.43
CA PRO A 112 11.77 13.51 -7.79
C PRO A 112 10.23 13.49 -7.85
N ILE A 113 9.65 12.74 -8.78
CA ILE A 113 8.19 12.60 -8.87
C ILE A 113 7.56 12.06 -7.59
N LEU A 114 8.32 11.30 -6.79
CA LEU A 114 7.85 10.73 -5.52
C LEU A 114 7.54 11.81 -4.47
N ASP A 115 8.18 12.96 -4.52
CA ASP A 115 7.91 14.08 -3.61
C ASP A 115 6.46 14.62 -3.76
N THR A 116 5.83 14.34 -4.89
CA THR A 116 4.44 14.74 -5.19
C THR A 116 3.40 13.68 -4.83
N SER A 117 3.83 12.49 -4.41
CA SER A 117 2.97 11.31 -4.26
C SER A 117 1.87 11.51 -3.21
N ILE A 118 2.22 12.04 -2.04
CA ILE A 118 1.27 12.28 -0.94
C ILE A 118 0.17 13.24 -1.40
N ALA A 119 0.55 14.39 -1.96
CA ALA A 119 -0.42 15.40 -2.41
C ALA A 119 -1.33 14.86 -3.52
N ALA A 120 -0.77 14.18 -4.52
CA ALA A 120 -1.55 13.58 -5.61
C ALA A 120 -2.51 12.50 -5.09
N TYR A 121 -2.04 11.63 -4.19
CA TYR A 121 -2.86 10.58 -3.59
C TYR A 121 -4.06 11.14 -2.85
N TYR A 122 -3.85 12.10 -1.93
CA TYR A 122 -4.95 12.63 -1.12
C TYR A 122 -5.96 13.39 -1.96
N VAL A 123 -5.55 14.13 -2.98
CA VAL A 123 -6.48 14.77 -3.91
C VAL A 123 -7.34 13.73 -4.64
N ILE A 124 -6.74 12.65 -5.15
CA ILE A 124 -7.47 11.59 -5.86
C ILE A 124 -8.37 10.81 -4.90
N ALA A 125 -7.80 10.31 -3.80
CA ALA A 125 -8.50 9.45 -2.86
C ALA A 125 -9.71 10.15 -2.22
N LEU A 126 -9.56 11.41 -1.79
CA LEU A 126 -10.64 12.15 -1.16
C LEU A 126 -11.74 12.52 -2.14
N SER A 127 -11.38 12.88 -3.38
CA SER A 127 -12.35 13.16 -4.45
C SER A 127 -13.18 11.92 -4.80
N GLU A 128 -12.52 10.78 -4.96
CA GLU A 128 -13.20 9.52 -5.26
C GLU A 128 -14.04 9.04 -4.07
N ALA A 129 -13.55 9.18 -2.84
CA ALA A 129 -14.30 8.85 -1.63
C ALA A 129 -15.57 9.69 -1.48
N ALA A 130 -15.49 11.01 -1.70
CA ALA A 130 -16.67 11.88 -1.67
C ALA A 130 -17.74 11.42 -2.67
N SER A 131 -17.33 11.08 -3.89
CA SER A 131 -18.21 10.55 -4.93
C SER A 131 -18.78 9.18 -4.57
N ASN A 132 -17.95 8.22 -4.18
CA ASN A 132 -18.37 6.85 -3.87
C ASN A 132 -19.28 6.77 -2.65
N LEU A 133 -18.98 7.53 -1.60
CA LEU A 133 -19.77 7.51 -0.36
C LEU A 133 -21.06 8.33 -0.45
N SER A 134 -21.28 9.09 -1.53
CA SER A 134 -22.52 9.82 -1.75
C SER A 134 -23.75 8.90 -1.87
N ARG A 135 -23.56 7.66 -2.29
CA ARG A 135 -24.64 6.67 -2.46
C ARG A 135 -25.26 6.15 -1.15
N PHE A 136 -24.57 6.33 -0.02
CA PHE A 136 -25.06 5.89 1.29
C PHE A 136 -25.95 6.96 1.89
N ASP A 137 -27.23 6.94 1.49
CA ASP A 137 -28.25 7.93 1.79
C ASP A 137 -29.33 7.43 2.77
N GLY A 138 -29.25 6.14 3.17
CA GLY A 138 -30.26 5.51 4.04
C GLY A 138 -31.55 5.14 3.32
N ILE A 139 -31.61 5.31 1.99
CA ILE A 139 -32.74 4.94 1.14
C ILE A 139 -32.40 3.72 0.31
N ARG A 140 -31.34 3.83 -0.49
CA ARG A 140 -30.85 2.74 -1.34
C ARG A 140 -29.86 1.85 -0.62
N TYR A 141 -28.99 2.46 0.20
CA TYR A 141 -27.88 1.77 0.87
C TYR A 141 -27.68 2.31 2.29
N GLY A 142 -27.15 1.44 3.15
CA GLY A 142 -26.72 1.78 4.50
C GLY A 142 -27.86 1.75 5.52
N SER A 143 -27.50 2.07 6.76
CA SER A 143 -28.43 2.21 7.87
C SER A 143 -29.28 3.46 7.68
N ARG A 144 -30.58 3.36 7.91
CA ARG A 144 -31.54 4.47 7.79
C ARG A 144 -31.84 5.07 9.15
N GLN A 145 -31.65 6.37 9.29
CA GLN A 145 -32.04 7.17 10.45
C GLN A 145 -33.13 8.15 10.04
N ASP A 146 -34.40 7.70 10.12
CA ASP A 146 -35.57 8.48 9.67
C ASP A 146 -36.19 9.23 10.86
N PRO A 147 -36.11 10.56 10.94
CA PRO A 147 -36.79 11.35 11.97
C PRO A 147 -38.29 11.56 11.70
N GLY A 148 -38.77 11.19 10.50
CA GLY A 148 -40.16 11.46 10.11
C GLY A 148 -40.44 12.89 9.64
N GLU A 149 -39.41 13.70 9.40
CA GLU A 149 -39.50 15.13 9.08
C GLU A 149 -39.27 15.45 7.61
N GLY A 150 -39.19 14.43 6.76
CA GLY A 150 -38.97 14.55 5.32
C GLY A 150 -37.67 14.03 4.83
N TYR A 151 -37.42 14.17 3.51
CA TYR A 151 -36.27 13.57 2.82
C TYR A 151 -34.92 14.20 3.24
N ASP A 152 -34.86 15.51 3.33
CA ASP A 152 -33.64 16.23 3.64
C ASP A 152 -33.17 15.89 5.06
N GLU A 153 -34.08 15.84 6.02
CA GLU A 153 -33.79 15.52 7.41
C GLU A 153 -33.35 14.05 7.56
N LEU A 154 -33.99 13.14 6.83
CA LEU A 154 -33.56 11.75 6.76
C LEU A 154 -32.14 11.63 6.23
N TYR A 155 -31.81 12.32 5.13
CA TYR A 155 -30.50 12.32 4.52
C TYR A 155 -29.42 12.89 5.47
N ILE A 156 -29.70 14.06 6.05
CA ILE A 156 -28.79 14.73 6.98
C ILE A 156 -28.52 13.84 8.19
N LYS A 157 -29.57 13.33 8.83
CA LYS A 157 -29.44 12.51 10.05
C LYS A 157 -28.71 11.19 9.77
N THR A 158 -29.10 10.48 8.71
CA THR A 158 -28.47 9.22 8.31
C THR A 158 -26.97 9.38 8.12
N ARG A 159 -26.53 10.42 7.40
CA ARG A 159 -25.11 10.63 7.13
C ARG A 159 -24.33 11.20 8.31
N SER A 160 -24.98 12.04 9.10
CA SER A 160 -24.36 12.63 10.30
C SER A 160 -24.12 11.59 11.39
N GLU A 161 -24.99 10.62 11.56
CA GLU A 161 -24.86 9.56 12.55
C GLU A 161 -24.11 8.33 12.01
N GLY A 162 -24.28 8.04 10.70
CA GLY A 162 -23.73 6.83 10.07
C GLY A 162 -22.24 6.90 9.75
N PHE A 163 -21.69 8.10 9.53
CA PHE A 163 -20.25 8.27 9.25
C PHE A 163 -19.48 8.77 10.46
N GLY A 164 -18.34 8.12 10.72
CA GLY A 164 -17.40 8.58 11.73
C GLY A 164 -16.73 9.93 11.37
N PRO A 165 -16.07 10.59 12.35
CA PRO A 165 -15.48 11.93 12.13
C PRO A 165 -14.48 11.99 10.98
N GLU A 166 -13.61 10.98 10.85
CA GLU A 166 -12.60 10.95 9.78
C GLU A 166 -13.23 10.79 8.40
N VAL A 167 -14.21 9.91 8.25
CA VAL A 167 -14.93 9.73 6.98
C VAL A 167 -15.65 11.03 6.57
N LYS A 168 -16.29 11.70 7.52
CA LYS A 168 -16.93 13.01 7.28
C LYS A 168 -15.92 14.05 6.82
N ARG A 169 -14.76 14.12 7.47
CA ARG A 169 -13.66 15.03 7.08
C ARG A 169 -13.24 14.77 5.63
N ARG A 170 -13.02 13.51 5.26
CA ARG A 170 -12.64 13.12 3.88
C ARG A 170 -13.71 13.48 2.86
N ILE A 171 -14.98 13.26 3.16
CA ILE A 171 -16.09 13.65 2.29
C ILE A 171 -16.13 15.17 2.07
N VAL A 172 -15.97 15.96 3.15
CA VAL A 172 -15.98 17.43 3.05
C VAL A 172 -14.83 17.94 2.20
N ILE A 173 -13.61 17.45 2.46
CA ILE A 173 -12.41 17.85 1.69
C ILE A 173 -12.56 17.42 0.23
N GLY A 174 -13.04 16.19 -0.04
CA GLY A 174 -13.25 15.70 -1.40
C GLY A 174 -14.27 16.54 -2.18
N ASN A 175 -15.39 16.90 -1.56
CA ASN A 175 -16.37 17.80 -2.17
C ASN A 175 -15.79 19.20 -2.44
N TYR A 176 -14.95 19.72 -1.54
CA TYR A 176 -14.27 20.98 -1.74
C TYR A 176 -13.34 20.94 -2.96
N VAL A 177 -12.54 19.91 -3.10
CA VAL A 177 -11.65 19.68 -4.26
C VAL A 177 -12.42 19.56 -5.58
N LEU A 178 -13.61 18.94 -5.53
CA LEU A 178 -14.48 18.75 -6.71
C LEU A 178 -15.38 19.94 -7.00
N SER A 179 -15.44 20.96 -6.13
CA SER A 179 -16.32 22.12 -6.30
C SER A 179 -15.97 22.94 -7.54
N GLU A 180 -16.95 23.68 -8.07
CA GLU A 180 -16.77 24.56 -9.23
C GLU A 180 -15.71 25.66 -9.02
N GLN A 181 -15.51 26.09 -7.77
CA GLN A 181 -14.49 27.08 -7.41
C GLN A 181 -13.08 26.61 -7.76
N PHE A 182 -12.82 25.30 -7.67
CA PHE A 182 -11.56 24.68 -8.11
C PHE A 182 -11.69 24.00 -9.46
N SER A 183 -12.89 24.07 -10.10
CA SER A 183 -13.25 23.58 -11.45
C SER A 183 -12.71 22.18 -11.82
N GLY A 184 -12.52 21.31 -10.84
CA GLY A 184 -11.92 19.99 -11.02
C GLY A 184 -10.44 20.01 -11.48
N ASP A 185 -9.81 21.20 -11.57
CA ASP A 185 -8.43 21.33 -12.05
C ASP A 185 -7.44 20.67 -11.08
N CYS A 186 -7.72 20.72 -9.78
CA CYS A 186 -6.90 20.01 -8.79
C CYS A 186 -6.91 18.52 -9.05
N TYR A 187 -8.08 17.91 -9.26
CA TYR A 187 -8.20 16.49 -9.58
C TYR A 187 -7.50 16.14 -10.90
N LYS A 188 -7.70 16.93 -11.95
CA LYS A 188 -7.04 16.74 -13.25
C LYS A 188 -5.52 16.83 -13.13
N LYS A 189 -5.01 17.82 -12.37
CA LYS A 189 -3.57 17.95 -12.10
C LYS A 189 -3.03 16.73 -11.36
N ALA A 190 -3.71 16.26 -10.31
CA ALA A 190 -3.32 15.06 -9.59
C ALA A 190 -3.31 13.80 -10.48
N MET A 191 -4.30 13.66 -11.38
CA MET A 191 -4.31 12.59 -12.38
C MET A 191 -3.16 12.70 -13.38
N SER A 192 -2.76 13.92 -13.77
CA SER A 192 -1.59 14.16 -14.63
C SER A 192 -0.28 13.78 -13.93
N VAL A 193 -0.15 14.13 -12.64
CA VAL A 193 0.99 13.71 -11.79
C VAL A 193 1.03 12.18 -11.69
N ARG A 194 -0.11 11.53 -11.44
CA ARG A 194 -0.23 10.06 -11.41
C ARG A 194 0.24 9.43 -12.73
N ALA A 195 -0.23 9.94 -13.87
CA ALA A 195 0.16 9.44 -15.19
C ALA A 195 1.69 9.57 -15.43
N ARG A 196 2.26 10.70 -15.01
CA ARG A 196 3.71 10.93 -15.08
C ARG A 196 4.47 9.95 -14.17
N MET A 197 4.02 9.75 -12.92
CA MET A 197 4.60 8.79 -11.99
C MET A 197 4.57 7.37 -12.56
N GLN A 198 3.45 6.94 -13.16
CA GLN A 198 3.35 5.64 -13.83
C GLN A 198 4.39 5.51 -14.95
N SER A 199 4.56 6.55 -15.76
CA SER A 199 5.55 6.54 -16.85
C SER A 199 6.99 6.49 -16.33
N GLU A 200 7.34 7.28 -15.31
CA GLU A 200 8.71 7.32 -14.77
C GLU A 200 9.07 6.00 -14.06
N ILE A 201 8.15 5.44 -13.27
CA ILE A 201 8.37 4.16 -12.59
C ILE A 201 8.40 2.99 -13.58
N SER A 202 7.56 3.01 -14.62
CA SER A 202 7.60 1.99 -15.68
C SER A 202 8.95 1.99 -16.40
N LYS A 203 9.51 3.17 -16.69
CA LYS A 203 10.87 3.28 -17.27
C LYS A 203 11.96 2.80 -16.32
N LEU A 204 11.80 3.03 -15.02
CA LEU A 204 12.75 2.53 -14.01
C LEU A 204 12.79 0.99 -14.05
N TYR A 205 11.64 0.34 -14.18
CA TYR A 205 11.54 -1.12 -14.29
C TYR A 205 12.04 -1.71 -15.61
N GLU A 206 12.38 -0.89 -16.62
CA GLU A 206 13.13 -1.36 -17.80
C GLU A 206 14.59 -1.71 -17.45
N THR A 207 15.11 -1.14 -16.35
CA THR A 207 16.49 -1.33 -15.90
C THR A 207 16.59 -2.12 -14.61
N TYR A 208 15.63 -1.92 -13.69
CA TYR A 208 15.62 -2.50 -12.36
C TYR A 208 14.46 -3.49 -12.20
N ASP A 209 14.70 -4.53 -11.47
CA ASP A 209 13.70 -5.57 -11.18
C ASP A 209 12.84 -5.23 -9.96
N LEU A 210 13.38 -4.43 -9.04
CA LEU A 210 12.82 -4.18 -7.72
C LEU A 210 13.09 -2.74 -7.28
N ILE A 211 12.12 -2.17 -6.58
CA ILE A 211 12.30 -1.00 -5.72
C ILE A 211 12.17 -1.50 -4.28
N ILE A 212 13.10 -1.11 -3.40
CA ILE A 212 12.97 -1.36 -1.96
C ILE A 212 12.85 -0.05 -1.19
N SER A 213 12.07 -0.07 -0.13
CA SER A 213 11.87 1.08 0.77
C SER A 213 11.49 0.61 2.18
N PRO A 214 11.64 1.45 3.21
CA PRO A 214 10.90 1.24 4.43
C PRO A 214 9.39 1.15 4.15
N VAL A 215 8.60 0.52 5.04
CA VAL A 215 7.13 0.53 4.95
C VAL A 215 6.56 1.80 5.58
N CYS A 216 7.06 2.15 6.75
CA CYS A 216 6.68 3.34 7.50
C CYS A 216 7.92 4.05 8.06
N PRO A 217 7.86 5.36 8.33
CA PRO A 217 9.00 6.08 8.89
C PRO A 217 9.28 5.70 10.34
N THR A 218 8.32 5.14 11.05
CA THR A 218 8.43 4.72 12.45
C THR A 218 7.87 3.32 12.63
N ALA A 219 8.25 2.63 13.70
CA ALA A 219 7.52 1.46 14.15
C ALA A 219 6.09 1.82 14.59
N ALA A 220 5.28 0.81 14.96
CA ALA A 220 3.91 1.03 15.42
C ALA A 220 3.85 2.08 16.54
N PHE A 221 2.90 2.99 16.46
CA PHE A 221 2.63 4.01 17.48
C PHE A 221 1.66 3.48 18.56
N LYS A 222 1.67 4.12 19.74
CA LYS A 222 0.77 3.73 20.85
C LYS A 222 -0.69 4.03 20.50
N LEU A 223 -1.60 3.22 21.04
CA LEU A 223 -3.05 3.47 20.89
C LEU A 223 -3.39 4.87 21.37
N GLY A 224 -4.16 5.61 20.59
CA GLY A 224 -4.53 7.00 20.83
C GLY A 224 -3.47 8.04 20.45
N GLN A 225 -2.24 7.64 20.14
CA GLN A 225 -1.23 8.55 19.60
C GLN A 225 -1.57 8.90 18.14
N LYS A 226 -1.27 10.13 17.70
CA LYS A 226 -1.57 10.66 16.35
C LYS A 226 -3.06 10.88 16.04
N VAL A 227 -3.99 10.65 16.97
CA VAL A 227 -5.42 10.88 16.73
C VAL A 227 -5.70 12.37 16.45
N ASP A 228 -4.94 13.27 17.11
CA ASP A 228 -5.11 14.72 17.02
C ASP A 228 -4.18 15.37 15.97
N ASP A 229 -3.32 14.59 15.30
CA ASP A 229 -2.42 15.09 14.26
C ASP A 229 -2.62 14.32 12.92
N PRO A 230 -3.55 14.80 12.08
CA PRO A 230 -3.78 14.20 10.76
C PRO A 230 -2.54 14.22 9.84
N MET A 231 -1.67 15.24 9.97
CA MET A 231 -0.48 15.33 9.12
C MET A 231 0.54 14.25 9.47
N ALA A 232 0.77 14.00 10.77
CA ALA A 232 1.64 12.91 11.20
C ALA A 232 1.12 11.53 10.76
N MET A 233 -0.22 11.37 10.70
CA MET A 233 -0.84 10.16 10.16
C MET A 233 -0.60 10.05 8.65
N TYR A 234 -0.77 11.13 7.89
CA TYR A 234 -0.58 11.14 6.44
C TYR A 234 0.88 10.89 6.04
N LEU A 235 1.83 11.41 6.80
CA LEU A 235 3.26 11.17 6.57
C LEU A 235 3.64 9.70 6.82
N SER A 236 2.84 8.95 7.58
CA SER A 236 3.09 7.52 7.78
C SER A 236 2.94 6.69 6.50
N ASP A 237 2.21 7.19 5.50
CA ASP A 237 1.92 6.49 4.25
C ASP A 237 2.93 6.80 3.13
N MET A 238 3.92 7.67 3.39
CA MET A 238 4.80 8.24 2.36
C MET A 238 5.53 7.21 1.49
N PHE A 239 5.85 6.05 2.04
CA PHE A 239 6.58 5.00 1.34
C PHE A 239 5.67 4.02 0.59
N THR A 240 4.37 4.00 0.88
CA THR A 240 3.44 3.02 0.31
C THR A 240 2.51 3.60 -0.75
N ILE A 241 2.27 4.90 -0.71
CA ILE A 241 1.35 5.60 -1.62
C ILE A 241 1.75 5.44 -3.09
N PHE A 242 3.03 5.48 -3.42
CA PHE A 242 3.48 5.40 -4.82
C PHE A 242 3.08 4.08 -5.47
N VAL A 243 2.97 3.00 -4.73
CA VAL A 243 2.56 1.67 -5.22
C VAL A 243 1.18 1.75 -5.87
N ASN A 244 0.20 2.33 -5.17
CA ASN A 244 -1.16 2.50 -5.66
C ASN A 244 -1.25 3.47 -6.85
N LEU A 245 -0.42 4.52 -6.84
CA LEU A 245 -0.41 5.52 -7.91
C LEU A 245 0.24 4.99 -9.19
N SER A 246 1.28 4.15 -9.07
CA SER A 246 2.11 3.70 -10.18
C SER A 246 1.70 2.36 -10.81
N ARG A 247 0.69 1.68 -10.28
CA ARG A 247 0.29 0.32 -10.71
C ARG A 247 1.41 -0.71 -10.51
N THR A 248 2.13 -0.59 -9.43
CA THR A 248 3.20 -1.49 -9.02
C THR A 248 2.62 -2.55 -8.10
N CYS A 249 3.07 -3.80 -8.14
CA CYS A 249 2.78 -4.73 -7.07
C CYS A 249 3.81 -4.60 -5.95
N ALA A 250 3.41 -4.82 -4.72
CA ALA A 250 4.33 -4.74 -3.59
C ALA A 250 3.91 -5.64 -2.44
N MET A 251 4.88 -5.94 -1.58
CA MET A 251 4.63 -6.62 -0.31
C MET A 251 5.53 -6.02 0.78
N SER A 252 5.04 -6.08 2.01
CA SER A 252 5.83 -5.81 3.21
C SER A 252 6.42 -7.12 3.72
N VAL A 253 7.70 -7.10 4.04
CA VAL A 253 8.41 -8.24 4.61
C VAL A 253 8.92 -7.84 5.99
N PRO A 254 8.68 -8.63 7.05
CA PRO A 254 9.29 -8.40 8.35
C PRO A 254 10.82 -8.47 8.23
N ALA A 255 11.52 -7.39 8.58
CA ALA A 255 12.95 -7.26 8.34
C ALA A 255 13.78 -7.06 9.62
N GLY A 256 13.13 -6.77 10.73
CA GLY A 256 13.80 -6.55 12.00
C GLY A 256 12.86 -6.06 13.09
N PHE A 257 13.46 -5.61 14.17
CA PHE A 257 12.74 -5.08 15.31
C PHE A 257 13.38 -3.80 15.79
N LYS A 258 12.53 -2.85 16.18
CA LYS A 258 12.95 -1.75 17.01
C LYS A 258 13.23 -2.25 18.42
N SER A 259 14.24 -1.66 19.08
CA SER A 259 14.59 -1.93 20.47
C SER A 259 13.36 -1.81 21.40
N PRO A 260 13.30 -2.62 22.46
CA PRO A 260 12.17 -2.57 23.39
C PRO A 260 11.96 -1.18 23.95
N ASP A 261 10.70 -0.77 24.03
CA ASP A 261 10.30 0.45 24.75
C ASP A 261 10.32 0.19 26.28
N GLU A 262 9.82 1.14 27.06
CA GLU A 262 9.73 1.01 28.53
C GLU A 262 8.91 -0.19 29.00
N SER A 263 8.06 -0.76 28.13
CA SER A 263 7.27 -1.97 28.42
C SER A 263 8.06 -3.28 28.18
N GLY A 264 9.25 -3.18 27.60
CA GLY A 264 10.06 -4.34 27.20
C GLY A 264 9.60 -4.98 25.88
N THR A 265 8.63 -4.39 25.17
CA THR A 265 8.09 -4.92 23.93
C THR A 265 8.94 -4.52 22.74
N LYS A 266 9.42 -5.49 21.96
CA LYS A 266 10.03 -5.25 20.66
C LYS A 266 8.95 -5.01 19.63
N LEU A 267 9.11 -3.96 18.80
CA LEU A 267 8.16 -3.64 17.74
C LEU A 267 8.72 -4.07 16.39
N PRO A 268 7.95 -4.83 15.57
CA PRO A 268 8.41 -5.27 14.26
C PRO A 268 8.58 -4.09 13.32
N VAL A 269 9.59 -4.18 12.46
CA VAL A 269 9.87 -3.24 11.38
C VAL A 269 9.83 -3.99 10.05
N GLY A 270 9.07 -3.47 9.10
CA GLY A 270 8.95 -4.01 7.75
C GLY A 270 9.75 -3.24 6.73
N VAL A 271 10.19 -3.95 5.69
CA VAL A 271 10.73 -3.39 4.46
C VAL A 271 9.79 -3.75 3.31
N GLN A 272 9.54 -2.80 2.42
CA GLN A 272 8.70 -2.98 1.25
C GLN A 272 9.53 -3.44 0.06
N PHE A 273 9.09 -4.51 -0.59
CA PHE A 273 9.57 -4.96 -1.89
C PHE A 273 8.50 -4.63 -2.92
N ALA A 274 8.83 -3.80 -3.90
CA ALA A 274 7.91 -3.38 -4.95
C ALA A 274 8.52 -3.72 -6.31
N GLY A 275 7.71 -4.34 -7.18
CA GLY A 275 8.12 -4.81 -8.50
C GLY A 275 7.13 -4.38 -9.59
N PRO A 276 7.45 -4.57 -10.87
CA PRO A 276 6.53 -4.29 -11.96
C PRO A 276 5.24 -5.10 -11.83
N MET A 277 4.19 -4.67 -12.51
CA MET A 277 2.90 -5.36 -12.53
C MET A 277 3.08 -6.85 -12.87
N PHE A 278 2.41 -7.72 -12.16
CA PHE A 278 2.46 -9.19 -12.28
C PHE A 278 3.78 -9.84 -11.86
N SER A 279 4.61 -9.16 -11.08
CA SER A 279 5.83 -9.75 -10.51
C SER A 279 5.64 -10.35 -9.12
N GLU A 280 4.41 -10.56 -8.66
CA GLU A 280 4.07 -11.06 -7.33
C GLU A 280 4.78 -12.38 -7.01
N LYS A 281 4.85 -13.30 -7.97
CA LYS A 281 5.60 -14.56 -7.80
C LYS A 281 7.08 -14.30 -7.51
N LYS A 282 7.72 -13.40 -8.25
CA LYS A 282 9.13 -13.03 -8.04
C LYS A 282 9.33 -12.41 -6.66
N LEU A 283 8.42 -11.51 -6.25
CA LEU A 283 8.47 -10.90 -4.92
C LEU A 283 8.33 -11.94 -3.81
N LEU A 284 7.41 -12.88 -3.95
CA LEU A 284 7.21 -13.97 -2.98
C LEU A 284 8.45 -14.87 -2.88
N ASN A 285 9.08 -15.22 -4.00
CA ASN A 285 10.31 -16.02 -4.00
C ASN A 285 11.48 -15.26 -3.34
N ILE A 286 11.61 -13.94 -3.57
CA ILE A 286 12.62 -13.10 -2.90
C ILE A 286 12.34 -13.02 -1.40
N ALA A 287 11.09 -12.82 -1.01
CA ALA A 287 10.69 -12.80 0.39
C ALA A 287 10.94 -14.14 1.09
N GLN A 288 10.72 -15.27 0.37
CA GLN A 288 11.02 -16.61 0.88
C GLN A 288 12.52 -16.77 1.14
N ALA A 289 13.38 -16.32 0.23
CA ALA A 289 14.83 -16.35 0.43
C ALA A 289 15.26 -15.47 1.61
N PHE A 290 14.61 -14.30 1.78
CA PHE A 290 14.88 -13.41 2.91
C PHE A 290 14.49 -14.05 4.24
N GLU A 291 13.31 -14.68 4.31
CA GLU A 291 12.82 -15.36 5.51
C GLU A 291 13.70 -16.54 5.90
N GLU A 292 14.17 -17.33 4.94
CA GLU A 292 15.07 -18.47 5.21
C GLU A 292 16.39 -18.05 5.86
N ASP A 293 16.93 -16.90 5.46
CA ASP A 293 18.12 -16.34 6.08
C ASP A 293 17.84 -15.62 7.43
N HIS A 294 16.57 -15.23 7.66
CA HIS A 294 16.12 -14.47 8.83
C HIS A 294 14.91 -15.13 9.53
N PRO A 295 15.01 -16.39 9.95
CA PRO A 295 13.85 -17.20 10.37
C PRO A 295 13.08 -16.67 11.60
N ASN A 296 13.68 -15.77 12.38
CA ASN A 296 13.06 -15.24 13.61
C ASN A 296 12.35 -13.89 13.40
N GLN A 297 12.36 -13.34 12.19
CA GLN A 297 11.76 -12.03 11.94
C GLN A 297 10.22 -12.08 11.91
N ALA A 298 9.64 -13.21 11.45
CA ALA A 298 8.20 -13.40 11.41
C ALA A 298 7.62 -13.90 12.75
N THR A 299 8.41 -14.57 13.57
CA THR A 299 7.96 -15.23 14.82
C THR A 299 8.22 -14.44 16.09
N GLY A 300 8.89 -13.30 16.01
CA GLY A 300 9.28 -12.46 17.16
C GLY A 300 8.15 -11.87 18.00
N MET A 301 6.91 -12.32 17.81
CA MET A 301 5.79 -12.04 18.70
C MET A 301 5.59 -13.12 19.78
N GLU A 302 6.46 -14.10 19.87
CA GLU A 302 6.47 -15.09 20.95
C GLU A 302 7.37 -14.57 22.09
N GLY A 303 6.77 -13.80 22.96
CA GLY A 303 7.36 -13.33 24.20
C GLY A 303 6.30 -13.21 25.27
#